data_8296117618dfd879108896649f00ac4a
#
_entry.id   8296117618dfd879108896649f00ac4a
#
_cell.length_a   1.000
_cell.length_b   1.000
_cell.length_c   1.000
_cell.angle_alpha   90.00
_cell.angle_beta   90.00
_cell.angle_gamma   90.00
#
_symmetry.space_group_name_H-M   'P 1'
#
loop_
_entity.id
_entity.type
_entity.pdbx_description
1 polymer ?
#
loop_
_entity_poly.entity_id
_entity_poly.type
_entity_poly.pdbx_seq_one_letter_code
_entity_poly.pdbx_strand_id
1 'polypeptide(L)'
;MPDHPSIALIGPGAIGTTIAALLHDINRTPVLCGRTAHPQLVLRHDDGEVVVPGPVLNNPATLNHPFDLVFLAVKTTQVADCTDWLATLCDENTVVCALQNGVEQKNQLTPLVNGAQVLPSVVWFPAQREPDASVWLRAKPRLTLPDVPQAKRVVDALSGTRCAVELSSDFTSVAWRKLLQNAVGGLMVLANRRAGMFSRGDIAELALAYLRECLAVARAQGAKLDDSVPQEIVDVFHHAPADLSTSILADRQANRPLEWDIRNGVIQRYGHLHGIPTPISDVLVPLLAAASEGPG
;
A
#
# COMPACT_ATOMS: atom_id res chain seq x y z
N MET A 1 14.69 29.42 -10.59
CA MET A 1 13.49 28.72 -10.15
C MET A 1 13.93 27.79 -9.05
N PRO A 2 13.16 27.55 -7.98
CA PRO A 2 13.56 26.50 -7.05
C PRO A 2 13.63 25.19 -7.84
N ASP A 3 14.77 24.53 -7.76
CA ASP A 3 15.02 23.27 -8.44
C ASP A 3 14.06 22.23 -7.82
N HIS A 4 13.03 21.84 -8.54
CA HIS A 4 12.13 20.79 -8.08
C HIS A 4 12.84 19.46 -8.22
N PRO A 5 12.66 18.53 -7.26
CA PRO A 5 13.29 17.23 -7.34
C PRO A 5 12.87 16.49 -8.62
N SER A 6 13.80 15.79 -9.24
CA SER A 6 13.51 14.85 -10.31
C SER A 6 12.72 13.67 -9.75
N ILE A 7 11.60 13.32 -10.39
CA ILE A 7 10.66 12.32 -9.84
C ILE A 7 10.44 11.20 -10.84
N ALA A 8 10.59 9.96 -10.38
CA ALA A 8 10.15 8.78 -11.10
C ALA A 8 9.06 8.02 -10.32
N LEU A 9 8.20 7.30 -11.04
CA LEU A 9 7.16 6.47 -10.45
C LEU A 9 7.21 5.08 -11.08
N ILE A 10 7.42 4.07 -10.24
CA ILE A 10 7.41 2.66 -10.63
C ILE A 10 6.07 2.04 -10.25
N GLY A 11 5.36 1.48 -11.24
CA GLY A 11 4.10 0.78 -11.05
C GLY A 11 2.87 1.70 -11.17
N PRO A 12 2.47 2.11 -12.38
CA PRO A 12 1.29 2.93 -12.63
C PRO A 12 0.00 2.10 -12.53
N GLY A 13 -0.19 1.42 -11.40
CA GLY A 13 -1.44 0.82 -10.96
C GLY A 13 -2.40 1.88 -10.39
N ALA A 14 -3.38 1.46 -9.58
CA ALA A 14 -4.36 2.40 -9.04
C ALA A 14 -3.72 3.49 -8.17
N ILE A 15 -2.84 3.11 -7.25
CA ILE A 15 -2.13 4.06 -6.36
C ILE A 15 -1.14 4.91 -7.16
N GLY A 16 -0.33 4.27 -8.04
CA GLY A 16 0.67 4.99 -8.83
C GLY A 16 0.03 5.99 -9.80
N THR A 17 -1.04 5.62 -10.50
CA THR A 17 -1.78 6.56 -11.38
C THR A 17 -2.33 7.74 -10.59
N THR A 18 -2.83 7.51 -9.36
CA THR A 18 -3.30 8.60 -8.51
C THR A 18 -2.18 9.58 -8.18
N ILE A 19 -1.02 9.09 -7.73
CA ILE A 19 0.14 9.96 -7.42
C ILE A 19 0.64 10.69 -8.66
N ALA A 20 0.73 9.99 -9.81
CA ALA A 20 1.15 10.61 -11.07
C ALA A 20 0.21 11.75 -11.50
N ALA A 21 -1.10 11.55 -11.38
CA ALA A 21 -2.09 12.57 -11.72
C ALA A 21 -2.03 13.78 -10.77
N LEU A 22 -1.87 13.55 -9.47
CA LEU A 22 -1.71 14.61 -8.49
C LEU A 22 -0.48 15.49 -8.76
N LEU A 23 0.63 14.86 -9.15
CA LEU A 23 1.85 15.59 -9.53
C LEU A 23 1.67 16.30 -10.86
N HIS A 24 1.01 15.68 -11.83
CA HIS A 24 0.74 16.28 -13.14
C HIS A 24 -0.12 17.53 -13.03
N ASP A 25 -1.13 17.55 -12.19
CA ASP A 25 -2.02 18.69 -11.94
C ASP A 25 -1.28 19.97 -11.49
N ILE A 26 -0.10 19.81 -10.91
CA ILE A 26 0.75 20.91 -10.47
C ILE A 26 2.01 21.09 -11.36
N ASN A 27 1.98 20.57 -12.59
CA ASN A 27 3.08 20.59 -13.56
C ASN A 27 4.39 19.92 -13.08
N ARG A 28 4.28 18.84 -12.30
CA ARG A 28 5.41 18.01 -11.82
C ARG A 28 5.27 16.59 -12.30
N THR A 29 4.97 16.36 -13.58
CA THR A 29 4.76 15.03 -14.14
C THR A 29 5.97 14.14 -13.90
N PRO A 30 5.83 12.98 -13.20
CA PRO A 30 6.96 12.08 -12.97
C PRO A 30 7.29 11.30 -14.24
N VAL A 31 8.52 10.78 -14.33
CA VAL A 31 8.85 9.73 -15.30
C VAL A 31 8.11 8.46 -14.89
N LEU A 32 7.30 7.91 -15.80
CA LEU A 32 6.45 6.75 -15.54
C LEU A 32 7.16 5.47 -15.97
N CYS A 33 7.32 4.52 -15.05
CA CYS A 33 7.99 3.23 -15.25
C CYS A 33 7.06 2.07 -14.90
N GLY A 34 7.03 1.05 -15.75
CA GLY A 34 6.15 -0.10 -15.54
C GLY A 34 6.47 -1.28 -16.45
N ARG A 35 5.71 -2.36 -16.35
CA ARG A 35 5.87 -3.55 -17.20
C ARG A 35 5.27 -3.40 -18.60
N THR A 36 4.22 -2.60 -18.70
CA THR A 36 3.45 -2.43 -19.94
C THR A 36 3.50 -0.97 -20.35
N ALA A 37 3.86 -0.72 -21.60
CA ALA A 37 3.81 0.61 -22.16
C ALA A 37 2.36 1.09 -22.30
N HIS A 38 2.11 2.31 -21.85
CA HIS A 38 0.83 2.99 -22.03
C HIS A 38 1.10 4.40 -22.57
N PRO A 39 0.32 4.89 -23.54
CA PRO A 39 0.50 6.24 -24.09
C PRO A 39 0.14 7.33 -23.06
N GLN A 40 -0.71 7.02 -22.11
CA GLN A 40 -1.18 7.92 -21.07
C GLN A 40 -1.77 7.15 -19.89
N LEU A 41 -1.95 7.81 -18.75
CA LEU A 41 -2.73 7.32 -17.62
C LEU A 41 -3.93 8.24 -17.41
N VAL A 42 -5.05 7.67 -16.95
CA VAL A 42 -6.29 8.42 -16.70
C VAL A 42 -6.74 8.22 -15.26
N LEU A 43 -6.85 9.31 -14.51
CA LEU A 43 -7.45 9.34 -13.18
C LEU A 43 -8.81 10.02 -13.25
N ARG A 44 -9.86 9.36 -12.76
CA ARG A 44 -11.20 9.93 -12.57
C ARG A 44 -11.49 10.16 -11.10
N HIS A 45 -12.15 11.23 -10.79
CA HIS A 45 -12.65 11.57 -9.46
C HIS A 45 -13.96 12.37 -9.60
N ASP A 46 -14.63 12.65 -8.49
CA ASP A 46 -15.97 13.29 -8.52
C ASP A 46 -15.97 14.67 -9.23
N ASP A 47 -14.86 15.39 -9.21
CA ASP A 47 -14.75 16.72 -9.83
C ASP A 47 -14.27 16.70 -11.30
N GLY A 48 -13.98 15.52 -11.88
CA GLY A 48 -13.53 15.41 -13.27
C GLY A 48 -12.50 14.32 -13.54
N GLU A 49 -11.68 14.55 -14.56
CA GLU A 49 -10.68 13.61 -15.06
C GLU A 49 -9.33 14.31 -15.26
N VAL A 50 -8.24 13.60 -14.89
CA VAL A 50 -6.86 14.02 -15.16
C VAL A 50 -6.22 13.01 -16.09
N VAL A 51 -5.71 13.50 -17.25
CA VAL A 51 -4.95 12.69 -18.21
C VAL A 51 -3.47 13.00 -18.05
N VAL A 52 -2.73 12.03 -17.54
CA VAL A 52 -1.27 12.13 -17.40
C VAL A 52 -0.62 11.66 -18.70
N PRO A 53 0.14 12.51 -19.42
CA PRO A 53 0.81 12.09 -20.65
C PRO A 53 1.88 11.03 -20.35
N GLY A 54 1.99 10.05 -21.23
CA GLY A 54 3.04 9.05 -21.22
C GLY A 54 4.24 9.43 -22.12
N PRO A 55 5.02 8.46 -22.55
CA PRO A 55 4.75 7.02 -22.39
C PRO A 55 5.07 6.50 -20.98
N VAL A 56 4.41 5.41 -20.57
CA VAL A 56 4.94 4.56 -19.50
C VAL A 56 6.10 3.76 -20.10
N LEU A 57 7.30 3.98 -19.58
CA LEU A 57 8.51 3.28 -19.99
C LEU A 57 8.46 1.83 -19.48
N ASN A 58 8.83 0.88 -20.33
CA ASN A 58 8.85 -0.55 -19.99
C ASN A 58 10.24 -1.20 -20.11
N ASN A 59 11.26 -0.40 -20.41
CA ASN A 59 12.65 -0.84 -20.49
C ASN A 59 13.54 0.09 -19.64
N PRO A 60 14.11 -0.39 -18.50
CA PRO A 60 15.00 0.40 -17.66
C PRO A 60 16.20 0.99 -18.41
N ALA A 61 16.73 0.32 -19.43
CA ALA A 61 17.89 0.79 -20.19
C ALA A 61 17.64 2.07 -21.01
N THR A 62 16.39 2.56 -21.06
CA THR A 62 16.06 3.86 -21.70
C THR A 62 16.44 5.05 -20.81
N LEU A 63 16.75 4.82 -19.54
CA LEU A 63 17.19 5.81 -18.59
C LEU A 63 18.63 5.50 -18.13
N ASN A 64 19.40 6.53 -17.84
CA ASN A 64 20.82 6.40 -17.51
C ASN A 64 21.27 7.27 -16.33
N HIS A 65 20.32 7.74 -15.53
CA HIS A 65 20.61 8.58 -14.36
C HIS A 65 19.63 8.28 -13.22
N PRO A 66 20.06 8.41 -11.95
CA PRO A 66 19.20 8.30 -10.80
C PRO A 66 18.26 9.51 -10.66
N PHE A 67 17.26 9.37 -9.80
CA PHE A 67 16.26 10.39 -9.49
C PHE A 67 16.34 10.80 -8.01
N ASP A 68 15.96 12.03 -7.71
CA ASP A 68 15.92 12.51 -6.32
C ASP A 68 14.83 11.79 -5.51
N LEU A 69 13.70 11.49 -6.16
CA LEU A 69 12.54 10.83 -5.53
C LEU A 69 11.95 9.76 -6.45
N VAL A 70 11.83 8.55 -5.93
CA VAL A 70 11.16 7.44 -6.60
C VAL A 70 9.93 7.04 -5.79
N PHE A 71 8.74 7.15 -6.39
CA PHE A 71 7.53 6.56 -5.83
C PHE A 71 7.42 5.09 -6.28
N LEU A 72 7.47 4.16 -5.32
CA LEU A 72 7.30 2.74 -5.60
C LEU A 72 5.86 2.32 -5.26
N ALA A 73 5.05 2.12 -6.30
CA ALA A 73 3.62 1.83 -6.20
C ALA A 73 3.22 0.44 -6.73
N VAL A 74 4.20 -0.46 -6.91
CA VAL A 74 3.93 -1.86 -7.23
C VAL A 74 3.50 -2.62 -5.98
N LYS A 75 2.74 -3.69 -6.16
CA LYS A 75 2.45 -4.63 -5.07
C LYS A 75 3.72 -5.33 -4.61
N THR A 76 3.76 -5.76 -3.36
CA THR A 76 4.92 -6.49 -2.82
C THR A 76 5.23 -7.76 -3.61
N THR A 77 4.20 -8.45 -4.11
CA THR A 77 4.33 -9.62 -5.01
C THR A 77 5.00 -9.30 -6.36
N GLN A 78 5.22 -8.04 -6.69
CA GLN A 78 5.79 -7.57 -7.95
C GLN A 78 7.14 -6.86 -7.79
N VAL A 79 7.68 -6.80 -6.56
CA VAL A 79 8.95 -6.10 -6.28
C VAL A 79 10.12 -6.74 -7.03
N ALA A 80 10.15 -8.07 -7.12
CA ALA A 80 11.19 -8.79 -7.86
C ALA A 80 11.25 -8.37 -9.34
N ASP A 81 10.12 -8.05 -9.94
CA ASP A 81 10.03 -7.59 -11.35
C ASP A 81 10.51 -6.14 -11.54
N CYS A 82 10.84 -5.43 -10.46
CA CYS A 82 11.20 -4.01 -10.49
C CYS A 82 12.67 -3.76 -10.11
N THR A 83 13.46 -4.81 -9.86
CA THR A 83 14.85 -4.68 -9.40
C THR A 83 15.72 -3.90 -10.39
N ASP A 84 15.55 -4.11 -11.69
CA ASP A 84 16.29 -3.39 -12.72
C ASP A 84 15.92 -1.90 -12.76
N TRP A 85 14.63 -1.57 -12.53
CA TRP A 85 14.19 -0.18 -12.37
C TRP A 85 14.83 0.46 -11.15
N LEU A 86 14.80 -0.22 -10.00
CA LEU A 86 15.40 0.29 -8.76
C LEU A 86 16.91 0.48 -8.92
N ALA A 87 17.60 -0.47 -9.59
CA ALA A 87 19.02 -0.35 -9.88
C ALA A 87 19.37 0.86 -10.78
N THR A 88 18.49 1.18 -11.74
CA THR A 88 18.70 2.31 -12.66
C THR A 88 18.34 3.67 -12.06
N LEU A 89 17.26 3.71 -11.26
CA LEU A 89 16.66 4.98 -10.80
C LEU A 89 17.18 5.43 -9.44
N CYS A 90 17.91 4.58 -8.71
CA CYS A 90 18.32 4.84 -7.33
C CYS A 90 19.83 4.93 -7.17
N ASP A 91 20.27 5.89 -6.38
CA ASP A 91 21.60 5.99 -5.80
C ASP A 91 21.50 6.38 -4.31
N GLU A 92 22.63 6.65 -3.67
CA GLU A 92 22.73 7.04 -2.25
C GLU A 92 21.99 8.33 -1.90
N ASN A 93 21.70 9.18 -2.89
CA ASN A 93 20.97 10.44 -2.73
C ASN A 93 19.48 10.31 -2.97
N THR A 94 19.03 9.20 -3.52
CA THR A 94 17.62 8.93 -3.83
C THR A 94 16.80 8.65 -2.57
N VAL A 95 15.58 9.17 -2.51
CA VAL A 95 14.54 8.73 -1.57
C VAL A 95 13.53 7.85 -2.31
N VAL A 96 13.35 6.62 -1.85
CA VAL A 96 12.32 5.70 -2.35
C VAL A 96 11.11 5.74 -1.42
N CYS A 97 10.04 6.42 -1.83
CA CYS A 97 8.78 6.42 -1.09
C CYS A 97 7.97 5.16 -1.44
N ALA A 98 7.91 4.22 -0.49
CA ALA A 98 7.19 2.96 -0.66
C ALA A 98 5.69 3.15 -0.37
N LEU A 99 4.86 3.08 -1.41
CA LEU A 99 3.40 3.21 -1.35
C LEU A 99 2.70 1.85 -1.15
N GLN A 100 3.40 0.91 -0.57
CA GLN A 100 2.95 -0.48 -0.37
C GLN A 100 2.28 -0.66 0.98
N ASN A 101 1.35 -1.62 1.06
CA ASN A 101 0.84 -2.08 2.34
C ASN A 101 1.92 -2.80 3.16
N GLY A 102 1.65 -3.00 4.45
CA GLY A 102 2.53 -3.74 5.35
C GLY A 102 3.33 -2.83 6.28
N VAL A 103 4.27 -3.43 7.01
CA VAL A 103 5.13 -2.77 8.01
C VAL A 103 6.61 -3.12 7.82
N GLU A 104 6.93 -3.91 6.79
CA GLU A 104 8.29 -4.43 6.53
C GLU A 104 8.96 -3.77 5.32
N GLN A 105 8.36 -2.74 4.71
CA GLN A 105 8.83 -2.13 3.46
C GLN A 105 10.32 -1.74 3.52
N LYS A 106 10.75 -1.13 4.63
CA LYS A 106 12.15 -0.71 4.80
C LYS A 106 13.09 -1.90 4.74
N ASN A 107 12.78 -2.97 5.47
CA ASN A 107 13.63 -4.16 5.53
C ASN A 107 13.67 -4.90 4.18
N GLN A 108 12.54 -4.97 3.48
CA GLN A 108 12.43 -5.67 2.20
C GLN A 108 13.08 -4.91 1.04
N LEU A 109 13.01 -3.58 1.04
CA LEU A 109 13.46 -2.76 -0.09
C LEU A 109 14.91 -2.27 0.05
N THR A 110 15.43 -2.06 1.28
CA THR A 110 16.80 -1.55 1.48
C THR A 110 17.87 -2.35 0.72
N PRO A 111 17.82 -3.69 0.63
CA PRO A 111 18.82 -4.45 -0.13
C PRO A 111 18.74 -4.24 -1.66
N LEU A 112 17.67 -3.64 -2.17
CA LEU A 112 17.35 -3.56 -3.60
C LEU A 112 17.57 -2.18 -4.22
N VAL A 113 17.91 -1.15 -3.41
CA VAL A 113 17.83 0.26 -3.82
C VAL A 113 19.18 0.99 -3.89
N ASN A 114 20.29 0.27 -4.14
CA ASN A 114 21.62 0.87 -4.37
C ASN A 114 22.02 1.97 -3.36
N GLY A 115 21.76 1.76 -2.06
CA GLY A 115 22.08 2.72 -1.02
C GLY A 115 21.05 3.84 -0.83
N ALA A 116 20.01 3.91 -1.65
CA ALA A 116 18.91 4.87 -1.49
C ALA A 116 18.19 4.70 -0.15
N GLN A 117 17.57 5.78 0.28
CA GLN A 117 16.84 5.81 1.55
C GLN A 117 15.38 5.38 1.34
N VAL A 118 14.99 4.24 1.91
CA VAL A 118 13.60 3.77 1.88
C VAL A 118 12.77 4.50 2.92
N LEU A 119 11.75 5.21 2.44
CA LEU A 119 10.74 5.90 3.24
C LEU A 119 9.42 5.14 3.14
N PRO A 120 9.00 4.39 4.17
CA PRO A 120 7.68 3.75 4.17
C PRO A 120 6.58 4.79 4.26
N SER A 121 5.42 4.47 3.70
CA SER A 121 4.23 5.32 3.80
C SER A 121 2.97 4.52 4.10
N VAL A 122 2.00 5.17 4.73
CA VAL A 122 0.64 4.63 4.86
C VAL A 122 -0.28 5.39 3.91
N VAL A 123 -0.86 4.64 2.97
CA VAL A 123 -1.80 5.16 1.97
C VAL A 123 -3.22 5.07 2.50
N TRP A 124 -3.95 6.21 2.54
CA TRP A 124 -5.29 6.33 3.11
C TRP A 124 -6.37 6.65 2.07
N PHE A 125 -6.17 6.32 0.82
CA PHE A 125 -7.17 6.54 -0.20
C PHE A 125 -7.50 5.27 -0.98
N PRO A 126 -8.78 4.97 -1.20
CA PRO A 126 -9.20 3.91 -2.11
C PRO A 126 -9.12 4.42 -3.55
N ALA A 127 -8.39 3.69 -4.38
CA ALA A 127 -8.33 3.89 -5.82
C ALA A 127 -8.53 2.54 -6.51
N GLN A 128 -9.37 2.51 -7.52
CA GLN A 128 -9.77 1.29 -8.21
C GLN A 128 -9.49 1.41 -9.70
N ARG A 129 -8.88 0.39 -10.29
CA ARG A 129 -8.72 0.30 -11.74
C ARG A 129 -10.03 -0.18 -12.37
N GLU A 130 -10.51 0.58 -13.34
CA GLU A 130 -11.70 0.28 -14.11
C GLU A 130 -11.39 -0.60 -15.34
N PRO A 131 -12.42 -1.23 -15.98
CA PRO A 131 -12.21 -2.08 -17.16
C PRO A 131 -11.55 -1.37 -18.35
N ASP A 132 -11.73 -0.06 -18.50
CA ASP A 132 -11.12 0.76 -19.55
C ASP A 132 -9.68 1.19 -19.20
N ALA A 133 -9.10 0.60 -18.17
CA ALA A 133 -7.77 0.89 -17.62
C ALA A 133 -7.64 2.27 -16.93
N SER A 134 -8.65 3.11 -16.89
CA SER A 134 -8.66 4.29 -16.04
C SER A 134 -8.65 3.91 -14.55
N VAL A 135 -8.35 4.89 -13.70
CA VAL A 135 -8.40 4.71 -12.24
C VAL A 135 -9.46 5.64 -11.67
N TRP A 136 -10.33 5.11 -10.83
CA TRP A 136 -11.30 5.88 -10.08
C TRP A 136 -10.80 6.13 -8.66
N LEU A 137 -10.65 7.40 -8.30
CA LEU A 137 -10.31 7.86 -6.96
C LEU A 137 -11.59 8.23 -6.20
N ARG A 138 -11.89 7.51 -5.11
CA ARG A 138 -13.18 7.62 -4.39
C ARG A 138 -13.12 8.46 -3.12
N ALA A 139 -11.95 9.03 -2.77
CA ALA A 139 -11.78 9.85 -1.58
C ALA A 139 -10.61 10.82 -1.74
N LYS A 140 -10.55 11.85 -0.91
CA LYS A 140 -9.40 12.76 -0.87
C LYS A 140 -8.14 11.98 -0.52
N PRO A 141 -7.07 12.06 -1.33
CA PRO A 141 -5.83 11.35 -1.07
C PRO A 141 -5.16 11.86 0.20
N ARG A 142 -4.65 10.91 1.00
CA ARG A 142 -3.86 11.21 2.19
C ARG A 142 -2.74 10.18 2.33
N LEU A 143 -1.55 10.65 2.67
CA LEU A 143 -0.40 9.83 3.03
C LEU A 143 0.04 10.18 4.44
N THR A 144 0.43 9.18 5.22
CA THR A 144 1.17 9.39 6.46
C THR A 144 2.59 8.86 6.28
N LEU A 145 3.58 9.64 6.66
CA LEU A 145 5.01 9.34 6.58
C LEU A 145 5.62 9.41 7.99
N PRO A 146 6.75 8.72 8.25
CA PRO A 146 7.51 8.97 9.46
C PRO A 146 8.06 10.41 9.46
N ASP A 147 8.09 11.04 10.64
CA ASP A 147 8.68 12.37 10.81
C ASP A 147 10.21 12.26 10.87
N VAL A 148 10.81 12.22 9.68
CA VAL A 148 12.25 12.11 9.47
C VAL A 148 12.68 13.08 8.36
N PRO A 149 13.95 13.51 8.31
CA PRO A 149 14.41 14.50 7.32
C PRO A 149 14.09 14.15 5.86
N GLN A 150 14.15 12.86 5.52
CA GLN A 150 13.89 12.35 4.17
C GLN A 150 12.44 12.55 3.71
N ALA A 151 11.49 12.58 4.66
CA ALA A 151 10.08 12.83 4.36
C ALA A 151 9.84 14.19 3.71
N LYS A 152 10.73 15.16 3.97
CA LYS A 152 10.63 16.50 3.37
C LYS A 152 10.59 16.45 1.84
N ARG A 153 11.33 15.55 1.17
CA ARG A 153 11.28 15.42 -0.29
C ARG A 153 9.88 15.06 -0.80
N VAL A 154 9.18 14.15 -0.10
CA VAL A 154 7.81 13.76 -0.48
C VAL A 154 6.83 14.90 -0.17
N VAL A 155 6.98 15.56 0.97
CA VAL A 155 6.16 16.73 1.34
C VAL A 155 6.31 17.83 0.30
N ASP A 156 7.54 18.19 -0.07
CA ASP A 156 7.82 19.23 -1.06
C ASP A 156 7.31 18.83 -2.45
N ALA A 157 7.48 17.57 -2.85
CA ALA A 157 7.00 17.06 -4.13
C ALA A 157 5.47 17.13 -4.26
N LEU A 158 4.74 16.78 -3.18
CA LEU A 158 3.28 16.77 -3.16
C LEU A 158 2.65 18.09 -2.70
N SER A 159 3.47 19.06 -2.32
CA SER A 159 2.99 20.41 -1.92
C SER A 159 2.25 21.08 -3.07
N GLY A 160 1.05 21.59 -2.79
CA GLY A 160 0.16 22.18 -3.79
C GLY A 160 -0.77 21.19 -4.49
N THR A 161 -0.59 19.89 -4.27
CA THR A 161 -1.55 18.86 -4.73
C THR A 161 -2.76 18.74 -3.79
N ARG A 162 -3.77 17.98 -4.20
CA ARG A 162 -4.90 17.62 -3.33
C ARG A 162 -4.55 16.55 -2.29
N CYS A 163 -3.33 16.00 -2.29
CA CYS A 163 -2.91 14.99 -1.34
C CYS A 163 -2.50 15.63 -0.01
N ALA A 164 -3.18 15.29 1.06
CA ALA A 164 -2.72 15.63 2.40
C ALA A 164 -1.54 14.72 2.79
N VAL A 165 -0.39 15.31 3.14
CA VAL A 165 0.76 14.58 3.66
C VAL A 165 0.92 14.90 5.13
N GLU A 166 0.81 13.87 5.97
CA GLU A 166 0.93 13.97 7.42
C GLU A 166 2.26 13.33 7.87
N LEU A 167 2.99 14.00 8.74
CA LEU A 167 4.17 13.44 9.39
C LEU A 167 3.80 12.90 10.77
N SER A 168 4.29 11.72 11.11
CA SER A 168 4.03 11.10 12.40
C SER A 168 5.33 10.76 13.12
N SER A 169 5.49 11.27 14.34
CA SER A 169 6.57 10.90 15.25
C SER A 169 6.41 9.47 15.81
N ASP A 170 5.19 8.91 15.74
CA ASP A 170 4.88 7.51 16.05
C ASP A 170 4.33 6.78 14.82
N PHE A 171 5.12 6.76 13.76
CA PHE A 171 4.73 6.10 12.50
C PHE A 171 4.49 4.59 12.68
N THR A 172 5.19 3.95 13.61
CA THR A 172 5.01 2.52 13.92
C THR A 172 3.56 2.24 14.31
N SER A 173 2.99 3.02 15.23
CA SER A 173 1.59 2.84 15.63
C SER A 173 0.61 3.08 14.48
N VAL A 174 0.86 4.09 13.64
CA VAL A 174 0.03 4.37 12.47
C VAL A 174 0.06 3.21 11.47
N ALA A 175 1.25 2.70 11.16
CA ALA A 175 1.43 1.60 10.22
C ALA A 175 0.78 0.30 10.73
N TRP A 176 0.98 -0.04 12.01
CA TRP A 176 0.37 -1.21 12.62
C TRP A 176 -1.15 -1.10 12.72
N ARG A 177 -1.70 0.08 13.07
CA ARG A 177 -3.16 0.28 13.03
C ARG A 177 -3.74 0.02 11.65
N LYS A 178 -3.06 0.50 10.59
CA LYS A 178 -3.45 0.22 9.21
C LYS A 178 -3.32 -1.26 8.86
N LEU A 179 -2.27 -1.92 9.36
CA LEU A 179 -2.09 -3.35 9.15
C LEU A 179 -3.20 -4.16 9.80
N LEU A 180 -3.60 -3.87 11.04
CA LEU A 180 -4.73 -4.53 11.72
C LEU A 180 -6.02 -4.42 10.87
N GLN A 181 -6.30 -3.22 10.34
CA GLN A 181 -7.44 -3.01 9.46
C GLN A 181 -7.33 -3.84 8.16
N ASN A 182 -6.13 -3.99 7.61
CA ASN A 182 -5.89 -4.79 6.42
C ASN A 182 -5.98 -6.31 6.71
N ALA A 183 -5.57 -6.75 7.89
CA ALA A 183 -5.58 -8.15 8.30
C ALA A 183 -7.01 -8.73 8.32
N VAL A 184 -8.00 -7.96 8.76
CA VAL A 184 -9.42 -8.36 8.73
C VAL A 184 -9.90 -8.66 7.30
N GLY A 185 -9.32 -8.01 6.30
CA GLY A 185 -9.58 -8.31 4.89
C GLY A 185 -9.30 -9.76 4.50
N GLY A 186 -8.40 -10.46 5.22
CA GLY A 186 -8.14 -11.90 5.05
C GLY A 186 -9.38 -12.76 5.31
N LEU A 187 -10.21 -12.42 6.29
CA LEU A 187 -11.48 -13.11 6.55
C LEU A 187 -12.45 -12.96 5.36
N MET A 188 -12.49 -11.77 4.75
CA MET A 188 -13.31 -11.52 3.56
C MET A 188 -12.84 -12.38 2.37
N VAL A 189 -11.53 -12.54 2.21
CA VAL A 189 -10.91 -13.39 1.16
C VAL A 189 -11.33 -14.85 1.35
N LEU A 190 -11.18 -15.41 2.55
CA LEU A 190 -11.49 -16.81 2.81
C LEU A 190 -12.98 -17.10 2.67
N ALA A 191 -13.84 -16.20 3.16
CA ALA A 191 -15.28 -16.31 2.99
C ALA A 191 -15.78 -15.97 1.57
N ASN A 192 -14.92 -15.34 0.74
CA ASN A 192 -15.29 -14.71 -0.54
C ASN A 192 -16.52 -13.79 -0.40
N ARG A 193 -16.56 -13.00 0.69
CA ARG A 193 -17.70 -12.13 1.04
C ARG A 193 -17.24 -10.70 1.28
N ARG A 194 -18.11 -9.74 0.93
CA ARG A 194 -17.91 -8.30 1.18
C ARG A 194 -18.25 -7.95 2.63
N ALA A 195 -18.10 -6.66 3.00
CA ALA A 195 -18.22 -6.18 4.38
C ALA A 195 -19.54 -6.54 5.07
N GLY A 196 -20.63 -6.73 4.34
CA GLY A 196 -21.90 -7.18 4.91
C GLY A 196 -21.81 -8.49 5.71
N MET A 197 -20.75 -9.28 5.58
CA MET A 197 -20.56 -10.47 6.44
C MET A 197 -20.36 -10.12 7.92
N PHE A 198 -19.84 -8.93 8.22
CA PHE A 198 -19.58 -8.48 9.61
C PHE A 198 -20.85 -8.11 10.38
N SER A 199 -22.02 -8.07 9.72
CA SER A 199 -23.30 -7.96 10.42
C SER A 199 -23.69 -9.25 11.18
N ARG A 200 -23.00 -10.38 10.90
CA ARG A 200 -23.15 -11.63 11.66
C ARG A 200 -22.36 -11.56 12.94
N GLY A 201 -23.00 -11.88 14.07
CA GLY A 201 -22.36 -11.85 15.39
C GLY A 201 -21.15 -12.78 15.50
N ASP A 202 -21.25 -14.01 14.98
CA ASP A 202 -20.16 -15.00 14.97
C ASP A 202 -18.93 -14.52 14.18
N ILE A 203 -19.12 -13.80 13.07
CA ILE A 203 -18.04 -13.23 12.26
C ILE A 203 -17.42 -12.02 12.96
N ALA A 204 -18.23 -11.17 13.57
CA ALA A 204 -17.74 -10.01 14.34
C ALA A 204 -16.91 -10.46 15.55
N GLU A 205 -17.36 -11.49 16.27
CA GLU A 205 -16.61 -12.10 17.39
C GLU A 205 -15.28 -12.70 16.93
N LEU A 206 -15.26 -13.44 15.81
CA LEU A 206 -14.03 -13.98 15.22
C LEU A 206 -13.07 -12.85 14.82
N ALA A 207 -13.57 -11.81 14.15
CA ALA A 207 -12.75 -10.66 13.76
C ALA A 207 -12.15 -9.96 14.99
N LEU A 208 -12.94 -9.77 16.05
CA LEU A 208 -12.47 -9.17 17.29
C LEU A 208 -11.39 -10.03 17.96
N ALA A 209 -11.58 -11.34 18.04
CA ALA A 209 -10.58 -12.25 18.60
C ALA A 209 -9.28 -12.20 17.79
N TYR A 210 -9.38 -12.24 16.46
CA TYR A 210 -8.22 -12.12 15.56
C TYR A 210 -7.50 -10.78 15.73
N LEU A 211 -8.23 -9.67 15.80
CA LEU A 211 -7.63 -8.34 15.98
C LEU A 211 -6.94 -8.18 17.35
N ARG A 212 -7.42 -8.85 18.40
CA ARG A 212 -6.73 -8.88 19.70
C ARG A 212 -5.39 -9.62 19.62
N GLU A 213 -5.34 -10.73 18.86
CA GLU A 213 -4.09 -11.43 18.53
C GLU A 213 -3.13 -10.48 17.76
N CYS A 214 -3.61 -9.83 16.70
CA CYS A 214 -2.83 -8.86 15.93
C CYS A 214 -2.34 -7.69 16.80
N LEU A 215 -3.15 -7.18 17.73
CA LEU A 215 -2.79 -6.10 18.63
C LEU A 215 -1.64 -6.49 19.57
N ALA A 216 -1.67 -7.71 20.11
CA ALA A 216 -0.58 -8.21 20.95
C ALA A 216 0.76 -8.23 20.21
N VAL A 217 0.74 -8.70 18.95
CA VAL A 217 1.92 -8.72 18.07
C VAL A 217 2.37 -7.29 17.72
N ALA A 218 1.44 -6.40 17.38
CA ALA A 218 1.74 -5.01 17.06
C ALA A 218 2.46 -4.30 18.22
N ARG A 219 2.00 -4.52 19.46
CA ARG A 219 2.62 -3.96 20.66
C ARG A 219 4.02 -4.51 20.92
N ALA A 220 4.25 -5.77 20.67
CA ALA A 220 5.59 -6.36 20.74
C ALA A 220 6.55 -5.77 19.71
N GLN A 221 6.01 -5.26 18.60
CA GLN A 221 6.76 -4.52 17.57
C GLN A 221 6.85 -3.00 17.87
N GLY A 222 6.47 -2.57 19.07
CA GLY A 222 6.60 -1.20 19.54
C GLY A 222 5.44 -0.27 19.21
N ALA A 223 4.34 -0.78 18.65
CA ALA A 223 3.15 0.04 18.40
C ALA A 223 2.43 0.39 19.73
N LYS A 224 2.08 1.65 19.89
CA LYS A 224 1.34 2.18 21.06
C LYS A 224 -0.14 2.28 20.73
N LEU A 225 -0.78 1.13 20.59
CA LEU A 225 -2.20 1.02 20.24
C LEU A 225 -3.02 0.66 21.50
N ASP A 226 -4.18 1.30 21.68
CA ASP A 226 -5.07 1.06 22.81
C ASP A 226 -5.87 -0.25 22.66
N ASP A 227 -6.42 -0.74 23.76
CA ASP A 227 -7.26 -1.94 23.79
C ASP A 227 -8.59 -1.76 23.04
N SER A 228 -9.01 -0.52 22.78
CA SER A 228 -10.20 -0.18 22.00
C SER A 228 -10.03 -0.43 20.50
N VAL A 229 -8.79 -0.42 19.97
CA VAL A 229 -8.51 -0.48 18.53
C VAL A 229 -9.14 -1.68 17.83
N PRO A 230 -9.11 -2.92 18.37
CA PRO A 230 -9.80 -4.05 17.78
C PRO A 230 -11.30 -3.82 17.59
N GLN A 231 -11.98 -3.30 18.62
CA GLN A 231 -13.43 -3.02 18.54
C GLN A 231 -13.72 -1.91 17.54
N GLU A 232 -12.96 -0.82 17.56
CA GLU A 232 -13.10 0.27 16.59
C GLU A 232 -12.99 -0.22 15.12
N ILE A 233 -12.08 -1.15 14.86
CA ILE A 233 -11.92 -1.72 13.50
C ILE A 233 -13.13 -2.60 13.15
N VAL A 234 -13.61 -3.45 14.06
CA VAL A 234 -14.82 -4.25 13.84
C VAL A 234 -16.01 -3.34 13.56
N ASP A 235 -16.19 -2.26 14.34
CA ASP A 235 -17.28 -1.31 14.18
C ASP A 235 -17.22 -0.61 12.81
N VAL A 236 -16.03 -0.26 12.33
CA VAL A 236 -15.85 0.31 10.98
C VAL A 236 -16.37 -0.65 9.91
N PHE A 237 -16.06 -1.94 9.98
CA PHE A 237 -16.55 -2.93 9.02
C PHE A 237 -18.04 -3.24 9.19
N HIS A 238 -18.55 -3.24 10.43
CA HIS A 238 -19.96 -3.48 10.74
C HIS A 238 -20.88 -2.38 10.17
N HIS A 239 -20.43 -1.11 10.26
CA HIS A 239 -21.18 0.04 9.75
C HIS A 239 -20.86 0.39 8.29
N ALA A 240 -19.90 -0.28 7.67
CA ALA A 240 -19.59 -0.07 6.26
C ALA A 240 -20.77 -0.50 5.34
N PRO A 241 -20.87 0.07 4.14
CA PRO A 241 -21.79 -0.45 3.12
C PRO A 241 -21.59 -1.96 2.94
N ALA A 242 -22.67 -2.72 2.90
CA ALA A 242 -22.63 -4.19 2.83
C ALA A 242 -21.85 -4.72 1.61
N ASP A 243 -21.81 -3.93 0.55
CA ASP A 243 -21.09 -4.22 -0.70
C ASP A 243 -19.66 -3.67 -0.73
N LEU A 244 -19.17 -3.07 0.36
CA LEU A 244 -17.79 -2.62 0.46
C LEU A 244 -16.84 -3.81 0.26
N SER A 245 -15.93 -3.66 -0.70
CA SER A 245 -14.84 -4.61 -0.98
C SER A 245 -13.51 -4.09 -0.44
N THR A 246 -12.55 -4.98 -0.30
CA THR A 246 -11.15 -4.65 -0.02
C THR A 246 -10.28 -4.97 -1.23
N SER A 247 -9.10 -4.33 -1.33
CA SER A 247 -8.17 -4.57 -2.44
C SER A 247 -7.75 -6.05 -2.56
N ILE A 248 -7.55 -6.73 -1.43
CA ILE A 248 -7.17 -8.15 -1.43
C ILE A 248 -8.34 -9.06 -1.85
N LEU A 249 -9.59 -8.71 -1.49
CA LEU A 249 -10.77 -9.44 -1.99
C LEU A 249 -10.96 -9.24 -3.48
N ALA A 250 -10.77 -8.03 -3.99
CA ALA A 250 -10.81 -7.74 -5.43
C ALA A 250 -9.74 -8.53 -6.20
N ASP A 251 -8.54 -8.71 -5.62
CA ASP A 251 -7.50 -9.55 -6.21
C ASP A 251 -7.93 -11.03 -6.23
N ARG A 252 -8.51 -11.54 -5.13
CA ARG A 252 -9.05 -12.90 -5.07
C ARG A 252 -10.10 -13.15 -6.15
N GLN A 253 -11.06 -12.21 -6.28
CA GLN A 253 -12.14 -12.31 -7.27
C GLN A 253 -11.64 -12.19 -8.73
N ALA A 254 -10.49 -11.56 -8.92
CA ALA A 254 -9.83 -11.44 -10.22
C ALA A 254 -8.75 -12.51 -10.46
N ASN A 255 -8.65 -13.53 -9.62
CA ASN A 255 -7.62 -14.59 -9.67
C ASN A 255 -6.21 -14.04 -9.79
N ARG A 256 -5.89 -12.99 -9.02
CA ARG A 256 -4.56 -12.39 -8.93
C ARG A 256 -3.85 -12.83 -7.66
N PRO A 257 -2.51 -12.90 -7.66
CA PRO A 257 -1.73 -13.17 -6.43
C PRO A 257 -2.11 -12.21 -5.31
N LEU A 258 -2.27 -12.75 -4.11
CA LEU A 258 -2.71 -12.00 -2.92
C LEU A 258 -1.52 -11.51 -2.12
N GLU A 259 -1.63 -10.32 -1.54
CA GLU A 259 -0.65 -9.77 -0.59
C GLU A 259 -0.90 -10.31 0.84
N TRP A 260 -1.23 -11.60 0.98
CA TRP A 260 -1.56 -12.23 2.26
C TRP A 260 -0.39 -12.23 3.24
N ASP A 261 0.84 -12.39 2.72
CA ASP A 261 2.03 -12.50 3.55
C ASP A 261 2.31 -11.23 4.35
N ILE A 262 2.30 -10.06 3.69
CA ILE A 262 2.54 -8.76 4.33
C ILE A 262 1.37 -8.25 5.17
N ARG A 263 0.19 -8.87 5.07
CA ARG A 263 -1.03 -8.46 5.80
C ARG A 263 -1.35 -9.40 6.96
N ASN A 264 -1.23 -10.70 6.73
CA ASN A 264 -1.62 -11.74 7.67
C ASN A 264 -0.40 -12.58 8.10
N GLY A 265 0.46 -12.99 7.15
CA GLY A 265 1.68 -13.76 7.43
C GLY A 265 2.65 -13.04 8.36
N VAL A 266 2.74 -11.72 8.25
CA VAL A 266 3.56 -10.89 9.14
C VAL A 266 3.14 -11.00 10.61
N ILE A 267 1.85 -11.15 10.90
CA ILE A 267 1.33 -11.34 12.28
C ILE A 267 1.86 -12.66 12.85
N GLN A 268 1.73 -13.74 12.09
CA GLN A 268 2.23 -15.06 12.48
C GLN A 268 3.75 -15.03 12.69
N ARG A 269 4.53 -14.48 11.75
CA ARG A 269 5.99 -14.41 11.85
C ARG A 269 6.47 -13.67 13.09
N TYR A 270 5.92 -12.49 13.36
CA TYR A 270 6.31 -11.73 14.54
C TYR A 270 5.73 -12.31 15.83
N GLY A 271 4.56 -12.94 15.78
CA GLY A 271 4.03 -13.71 16.89
C GLY A 271 5.01 -14.80 17.33
N HIS A 272 5.44 -15.64 16.38
CA HIS A 272 6.44 -16.69 16.64
C HIS A 272 7.77 -16.11 17.12
N LEU A 273 8.25 -15.04 16.50
CA LEU A 273 9.50 -14.36 16.90
C LEU A 273 9.49 -13.88 18.36
N HIS A 274 8.35 -13.40 18.84
CA HIS A 274 8.18 -12.87 20.20
C HIS A 274 7.57 -13.87 21.18
N GLY A 275 7.33 -15.13 20.78
CA GLY A 275 6.67 -16.13 21.62
C GLY A 275 5.22 -15.79 21.99
N ILE A 276 4.54 -15.00 21.16
CA ILE A 276 3.13 -14.63 21.33
C ILE A 276 2.28 -15.66 20.60
N PRO A 277 1.32 -16.32 21.27
CA PRO A 277 0.40 -17.23 20.59
C PRO A 277 -0.44 -16.54 19.53
N THR A 278 -0.46 -17.12 18.33
CA THR A 278 -1.23 -16.60 17.18
C THR A 278 -2.13 -17.69 16.57
N PRO A 279 -3.01 -18.33 17.38
CA PRO A 279 -3.76 -19.50 16.94
C PRO A 279 -4.70 -19.24 15.77
N ILE A 280 -5.23 -18.02 15.63
CA ILE A 280 -6.10 -17.66 14.50
C ILE A 280 -5.25 -17.44 13.24
N SER A 281 -4.12 -16.75 13.34
CA SER A 281 -3.17 -16.59 12.22
C SER A 281 -2.64 -17.94 11.74
N ASP A 282 -2.39 -18.89 12.64
CA ASP A 282 -1.89 -20.23 12.30
C ASP A 282 -2.88 -21.04 11.42
N VAL A 283 -4.17 -20.70 11.52
CA VAL A 283 -5.21 -21.25 10.64
C VAL A 283 -5.40 -20.41 9.39
N LEU A 284 -5.45 -19.08 9.53
CA LEU A 284 -5.77 -18.18 8.40
C LEU A 284 -4.65 -18.11 7.37
N VAL A 285 -3.40 -18.09 7.80
CA VAL A 285 -2.23 -17.84 6.91
C VAL A 285 -2.09 -18.94 5.87
N PRO A 286 -2.06 -20.26 6.20
CA PRO A 286 -1.97 -21.30 5.19
C PRO A 286 -3.18 -21.33 4.25
N LEU A 287 -4.38 -21.01 4.74
CA LEU A 287 -5.57 -20.94 3.89
C LEU A 287 -5.52 -19.75 2.91
N LEU A 288 -4.98 -18.60 3.33
CA LEU A 288 -4.78 -17.45 2.48
C LEU A 288 -3.68 -17.69 1.44
N ALA A 289 -2.61 -18.39 1.81
CA ALA A 289 -1.57 -18.83 0.88
C ALA A 289 -2.17 -19.71 -0.22
N ALA A 290 -2.89 -20.78 0.16
CA ALA A 290 -3.58 -21.64 -0.78
C ALA A 290 -4.59 -20.88 -1.67
N ALA A 291 -5.36 -19.95 -1.07
CA ALA A 291 -6.27 -19.10 -1.83
C ALA A 291 -5.57 -18.19 -2.86
N SER A 292 -4.28 -17.85 -2.63
CA SER A 292 -3.46 -17.06 -3.54
C SER A 292 -2.98 -17.85 -4.76
N GLU A 293 -2.92 -19.17 -4.66
CA GLU A 293 -2.50 -20.05 -5.76
C GLU A 293 -3.61 -20.23 -6.81
N GLY A 294 -4.82 -19.82 -6.49
CA GLY A 294 -5.97 -19.94 -7.37
C GLY A 294 -6.85 -21.16 -7.09
N PRO A 295 -7.80 -21.46 -7.96
CA PRO A 295 -8.77 -22.53 -7.71
C PRO A 295 -8.22 -23.96 -7.93
N GLY A 296 -6.97 -24.14 -8.32
CA GLY A 296 -6.35 -25.45 -8.60
C GLY A 296 -6.36 -25.78 -10.08
#